data_7fd4bd7bc8abd02f6af54da6624edd23
#
_entry.id   7fd4bd7bc8abd02f6af54da6624edd23
#
_cell.length_a   1.000
_cell.length_b   1.000
_cell.length_c   1.000
_cell.angle_alpha   90.00
_cell.angle_beta   90.00
_cell.angle_gamma   90.00
#
_symmetry.space_group_name_H-M   'P 1'
#
loop_
_entity.id
_entity.type
_entity.pdbx_description
1 polymer ?
#
loop_
_entity_poly.entity_id
_entity_poly.type
_entity_poly.pdbx_seq_one_letter_code
_entity_poly.pdbx_strand_id
1 'polypeptide(L)'
;MNNWIVGNLQASFDTWNEKLTEIWSLVTTTPQAFRGGEIWNTIVTINDGLKAFGYGLLVLFFAMSVFRSAASFRDLQRPEFALRHFIRFIIAKVAVGSAMEIMTAVFSVCGGVVQSIMGSIGGMSAASVTLPQEITDAIEEVGFFQSVPLWMVTFLGSLFITVLSFILIMTVYGRFFRLYMFTALA
;
A
#
# COMPACT_ATOMS: atom_id res chain seq x y z
N MET A 1 9.12 31.19 -29.67
CA MET A 1 9.02 29.71 -29.78
C MET A 1 9.77 29.03 -28.67
N ASN A 2 10.93 29.52 -28.28
CA ASN A 2 11.77 28.97 -27.23
C ASN A 2 11.10 29.01 -25.84
N ASN A 3 10.37 30.10 -25.51
CA ASN A 3 9.58 30.19 -24.25
C ASN A 3 8.53 29.08 -24.10
N TRP A 4 8.02 28.56 -25.23
CA TRP A 4 7.05 27.47 -25.19
C TRP A 4 7.72 26.12 -24.87
N ILE A 5 8.96 25.91 -25.33
CA ILE A 5 9.76 24.70 -25.00
C ILE A 5 10.10 24.69 -23.52
N VAL A 6 10.60 25.82 -23.01
CA VAL A 6 10.91 26.01 -21.59
C VAL A 6 9.63 25.80 -20.73
N GLY A 7 8.53 26.45 -21.15
CA GLY A 7 7.25 26.30 -20.44
C GLY A 7 6.71 24.87 -20.40
N ASN A 8 6.84 24.13 -21.50
CA ASN A 8 6.43 22.72 -21.54
C ASN A 8 7.29 21.82 -20.63
N LEU A 9 8.60 22.06 -20.61
CA LEU A 9 9.53 21.33 -19.76
C LEU A 9 9.28 21.64 -18.27
N GLN A 10 9.09 22.92 -17.95
CA GLN A 10 8.75 23.39 -16.60
C GLN A 10 7.45 22.74 -16.12
N ALA A 11 6.38 22.81 -16.92
CA ALA A 11 5.10 22.19 -16.59
C ALA A 11 5.21 20.66 -16.37
N SER A 12 6.12 20.00 -17.08
CA SER A 12 6.36 18.57 -16.90
C SER A 12 7.05 18.27 -15.56
N PHE A 13 8.04 19.08 -15.19
CA PHE A 13 8.70 18.97 -13.88
C PHE A 13 7.76 19.35 -12.74
N ASP A 14 6.92 20.36 -12.91
CA ASP A 14 5.90 20.72 -11.93
C ASP A 14 4.91 19.59 -11.72
N THR A 15 4.45 18.97 -12.81
CA THR A 15 3.60 17.76 -12.73
C THR A 15 4.30 16.62 -12.02
N TRP A 16 5.57 16.37 -12.32
CA TRP A 16 6.37 15.37 -11.65
C TRP A 16 6.49 15.63 -10.15
N ASN A 17 6.83 16.85 -9.75
CA ASN A 17 6.98 17.28 -8.36
C ASN A 17 5.65 17.19 -7.60
N GLU A 18 4.53 17.58 -8.24
CA GLU A 18 3.19 17.44 -7.68
C GLU A 18 2.88 15.95 -7.41
N LYS A 19 3.14 15.08 -8.37
CA LYS A 19 2.90 13.64 -8.22
C LYS A 19 3.83 12.98 -7.20
N LEU A 20 5.07 13.42 -7.11
CA LEU A 20 5.97 13.01 -6.03
C LEU A 20 5.41 13.40 -4.66
N THR A 21 4.86 14.61 -4.52
CA THR A 21 4.24 15.09 -3.27
C THR A 21 3.03 14.22 -2.90
N GLU A 22 2.19 13.92 -3.88
CA GLU A 22 1.04 13.04 -3.70
C GLU A 22 1.46 11.63 -3.26
N ILE A 23 2.45 11.05 -3.96
CA ILE A 23 3.02 9.74 -3.62
C ILE A 23 3.60 9.73 -2.20
N TRP A 24 4.31 10.78 -1.83
CA TRP A 24 4.88 10.93 -0.50
C TRP A 24 3.82 10.93 0.58
N SER A 25 2.79 11.75 0.39
CA SER A 25 1.62 11.77 1.26
C SER A 25 0.97 10.39 1.38
N LEU A 26 0.81 9.69 0.27
CA LEU A 26 0.22 8.34 0.26
C LEU A 26 1.09 7.30 0.98
N VAL A 27 2.40 7.34 0.77
CA VAL A 27 3.34 6.37 1.38
C VAL A 27 3.45 6.56 2.89
N THR A 28 3.36 7.80 3.38
CA THR A 28 3.39 8.13 4.81
C THR A 28 2.04 7.96 5.49
N THR A 29 0.95 7.90 4.73
CA THR A 29 -0.40 7.69 5.27
C THR A 29 -0.60 6.21 5.64
N THR A 30 -1.09 5.98 6.86
CA THR A 30 -1.45 4.63 7.30
C THR A 30 -2.71 4.15 6.57
N PRO A 31 -2.90 2.83 6.36
CA PRO A 31 -4.11 2.31 5.73
C PRO A 31 -5.40 2.71 6.45
N GLN A 32 -5.34 2.89 7.78
CA GLN A 32 -6.47 3.32 8.60
C GLN A 32 -6.89 4.76 8.32
N ALA A 33 -5.93 5.66 8.03
CA ALA A 33 -6.19 7.07 7.81
C ALA A 33 -6.45 7.43 6.33
N PHE A 34 -6.19 6.51 5.43
CA PHE A 34 -6.38 6.73 4.00
C PHE A 34 -7.83 7.11 3.67
N ARG A 35 -8.03 8.20 2.96
CA ARG A 35 -9.34 8.79 2.61
C ARG A 35 -10.28 8.94 3.80
N GLY A 36 -9.76 9.44 4.92
CA GLY A 36 -10.59 9.70 6.10
C GLY A 36 -11.08 8.45 6.83
N GLY A 37 -10.56 7.26 6.49
CA GLY A 37 -10.91 6.00 7.15
C GLY A 37 -12.20 5.34 6.67
N GLU A 38 -12.92 5.88 5.70
CA GLU A 38 -14.18 5.28 5.20
C GLU A 38 -13.95 3.87 4.62
N ILE A 39 -12.88 3.72 3.82
CA ILE A 39 -12.51 2.42 3.24
C ILE A 39 -12.13 1.46 4.36
N TRP A 40 -11.38 1.92 5.35
CA TRP A 40 -11.00 1.11 6.50
C TRP A 40 -12.20 0.57 7.27
N ASN A 41 -13.20 1.42 7.56
CA ASN A 41 -14.42 1.00 8.24
C ASN A 41 -15.19 -0.07 7.44
N THR A 42 -15.22 0.06 6.11
CA THR A 42 -15.80 -0.97 5.23
C THR A 42 -15.03 -2.29 5.34
N ILE A 43 -13.69 -2.24 5.33
CA ILE A 43 -12.85 -3.42 5.48
C ILE A 43 -13.03 -4.10 6.83
N VAL A 44 -13.14 -3.33 7.93
CA VAL A 44 -13.44 -3.85 9.27
C VAL A 44 -14.80 -4.58 9.27
N THR A 45 -15.82 -3.99 8.68
CA THR A 45 -17.15 -4.62 8.59
C THR A 45 -17.13 -5.93 7.80
N ILE A 46 -16.37 -5.98 6.70
CA ILE A 46 -16.19 -7.21 5.91
C ILE A 46 -15.44 -8.26 6.73
N ASN A 47 -14.36 -7.87 7.41
CA ASN A 47 -13.58 -8.77 8.27
C ASN A 47 -14.45 -9.34 9.40
N ASP A 48 -15.28 -8.54 10.05
CA ASP A 48 -16.17 -9.00 11.11
C ASP A 48 -17.17 -10.05 10.60
N GLY A 49 -17.70 -9.86 9.39
CA GLY A 49 -18.54 -10.85 8.72
C GLY A 49 -17.80 -12.16 8.43
N LEU A 50 -16.58 -12.07 7.89
CA LEU A 50 -15.74 -13.24 7.60
C LEU A 50 -15.27 -13.93 8.89
N LYS A 51 -14.98 -13.18 9.93
CA LYS A 51 -14.63 -13.70 11.28
C LYS A 51 -15.76 -14.51 11.90
N ALA A 52 -17.01 -14.04 11.75
CA ALA A 52 -18.18 -14.80 12.19
C ALA A 52 -18.28 -16.14 11.45
N PHE A 53 -18.03 -16.16 10.15
CA PHE A 53 -17.97 -17.36 9.34
C PHE A 53 -16.82 -18.29 9.77
N GLY A 54 -15.63 -17.72 10.03
CA GLY A 54 -14.46 -18.42 10.54
C GLY A 54 -14.73 -19.13 11.88
N TYR A 55 -15.42 -18.46 12.79
CA TYR A 55 -15.84 -19.08 14.04
C TYR A 55 -16.82 -20.24 13.86
N GLY A 56 -17.77 -20.10 12.92
CA GLY A 56 -18.67 -21.20 12.57
C GLY A 56 -17.93 -22.43 12.06
N LEU A 57 -16.98 -22.26 11.16
CA LEU A 57 -16.12 -23.33 10.65
C LEU A 57 -15.24 -23.93 11.76
N LEU A 58 -14.69 -23.11 12.64
CA LEU A 58 -13.85 -23.55 13.76
C LEU A 58 -14.63 -24.45 14.71
N VAL A 59 -15.87 -24.10 15.05
CA VAL A 59 -16.77 -24.93 15.85
C VAL A 59 -17.09 -26.23 15.13
N LEU A 60 -17.37 -26.20 13.84
CA LEU A 60 -17.67 -27.37 13.03
C LEU A 60 -16.47 -28.34 12.99
N PHE A 61 -15.26 -27.83 12.74
CA PHE A 61 -14.05 -28.66 12.75
C PHE A 61 -13.71 -29.20 14.12
N PHE A 62 -13.96 -28.43 15.18
CA PHE A 62 -13.80 -28.91 16.55
C PHE A 62 -14.77 -30.05 16.84
N ALA A 63 -16.05 -29.88 16.50
CA ALA A 63 -17.04 -30.95 16.68
C ALA A 63 -16.65 -32.20 15.91
N MET A 64 -16.24 -32.08 14.63
CA MET A 64 -15.74 -33.23 13.86
C MET A 64 -14.52 -33.90 14.52
N SER A 65 -13.59 -33.10 15.06
CA SER A 65 -12.40 -33.61 15.75
C SER A 65 -12.80 -34.41 17.01
N VAL A 66 -13.75 -33.89 17.79
CA VAL A 66 -14.28 -34.58 18.99
C VAL A 66 -15.02 -35.85 18.60
N PHE A 67 -15.87 -35.83 17.55
CA PHE A 67 -16.56 -37.04 17.09
C PHE A 67 -15.59 -38.13 16.61
N ARG A 68 -14.53 -37.76 15.89
CA ARG A 68 -13.49 -38.70 15.47
C ARG A 68 -12.77 -39.35 16.70
N SER A 69 -12.44 -38.53 17.70
CA SER A 69 -11.83 -39.03 18.93
C SER A 69 -12.79 -39.92 19.72
N ALA A 70 -14.08 -39.56 19.78
CA ALA A 70 -15.09 -40.35 20.47
C ALA A 70 -15.37 -41.72 19.78
N ALA A 71 -15.20 -41.81 18.46
CA ALA A 71 -15.31 -43.06 17.72
C ALA A 71 -14.14 -44.04 18.01
N SER A 72 -13.04 -43.57 18.57
CA SER A 72 -11.89 -44.39 18.96
C SER A 72 -11.93 -44.68 20.45
N PHE A 73 -12.40 -45.86 20.84
CA PHE A 73 -12.49 -46.30 22.23
C PHE A 73 -11.17 -46.22 23.02
N ARG A 74 -10.01 -46.25 22.34
CA ARG A 74 -8.68 -46.11 22.97
C ARG A 74 -8.37 -44.69 23.41
N ASP A 75 -8.89 -43.70 22.70
CA ASP A 75 -8.60 -42.29 22.98
C ASP A 75 -9.47 -41.74 24.12
N LEU A 76 -10.64 -42.29 24.33
CA LEU A 76 -11.54 -41.93 25.45
C LEU A 76 -10.96 -42.27 26.85
N GLN A 77 -10.04 -43.23 26.94
CA GLN A 77 -9.41 -43.59 28.22
C GLN A 77 -8.25 -42.65 28.63
N ARG A 78 -7.85 -41.72 27.75
CA ARG A 78 -6.74 -40.80 28.02
C ARG A 78 -7.22 -39.32 27.97
N PRO A 79 -7.45 -38.69 29.12
CA PRO A 79 -7.93 -37.28 29.19
C PRO A 79 -6.98 -36.30 28.53
N GLU A 80 -5.71 -36.67 28.35
CA GLU A 80 -4.69 -35.86 27.70
C GLU A 80 -5.03 -35.54 26.21
N PHE A 81 -5.69 -36.43 25.50
CA PHE A 81 -6.10 -36.20 24.11
C PHE A 81 -7.22 -35.17 24.01
N ALA A 82 -8.20 -35.21 24.89
CA ALA A 82 -9.27 -34.24 24.96
C ALA A 82 -8.70 -32.82 25.24
N LEU A 83 -7.76 -32.73 26.19
CA LEU A 83 -7.08 -31.48 26.53
C LEU A 83 -6.31 -30.91 25.33
N ARG A 84 -5.62 -31.73 24.56
CA ARG A 84 -4.88 -31.30 23.37
C ARG A 84 -5.80 -30.70 22.29
N HIS A 85 -6.96 -31.31 22.04
CA HIS A 85 -7.94 -30.77 21.08
C HIS A 85 -8.53 -29.45 21.57
N PHE A 86 -8.79 -29.35 22.88
CA PHE A 86 -9.30 -28.12 23.49
C PHE A 86 -8.29 -26.96 23.43
N ILE A 87 -7.01 -27.22 23.71
CA ILE A 87 -5.94 -26.24 23.60
C ILE A 87 -5.81 -25.76 22.15
N ARG A 88 -5.84 -26.65 21.16
CA ARG A 88 -5.80 -26.28 19.74
C ARG A 88 -6.98 -25.39 19.35
N PHE A 89 -8.17 -25.70 19.86
CA PHE A 89 -9.37 -24.88 19.64
C PHE A 89 -9.21 -23.49 20.22
N ILE A 90 -8.71 -23.36 21.45
CA ILE A 90 -8.47 -22.06 22.09
C ILE A 90 -7.45 -21.25 21.31
N ILE A 91 -6.32 -21.84 20.92
CA ILE A 91 -5.29 -21.17 20.13
C ILE A 91 -5.86 -20.68 18.80
N ALA A 92 -6.60 -21.51 18.09
CA ALA A 92 -7.22 -21.13 16.82
C ALA A 92 -8.28 -20.02 17.00
N LYS A 93 -9.08 -20.08 18.07
CA LYS A 93 -10.05 -19.02 18.41
C LYS A 93 -9.36 -17.70 18.68
N VAL A 94 -8.27 -17.70 19.45
CA VAL A 94 -7.48 -16.50 19.74
C VAL A 94 -6.86 -15.96 18.46
N ALA A 95 -6.27 -16.82 17.62
CA ALA A 95 -5.66 -16.42 16.37
C ALA A 95 -6.67 -15.71 15.42
N VAL A 96 -7.85 -16.31 15.22
CA VAL A 96 -8.93 -15.71 14.43
C VAL A 96 -9.44 -14.42 15.08
N GLY A 97 -9.53 -14.38 16.41
CA GLY A 97 -10.01 -13.21 17.14
C GLY A 97 -9.10 -12.00 17.07
N SER A 98 -7.79 -12.21 17.16
CA SER A 98 -6.78 -11.16 17.23
C SER A 98 -6.12 -10.82 15.87
N ALA A 99 -6.53 -11.48 14.79
CA ALA A 99 -5.89 -11.30 13.48
C ALA A 99 -5.90 -9.83 13.02
N MET A 100 -7.03 -9.14 13.16
CA MET A 100 -7.16 -7.73 12.80
C MET A 100 -6.29 -6.81 13.67
N GLU A 101 -6.18 -7.09 14.97
CA GLU A 101 -5.32 -6.34 15.90
C GLU A 101 -3.84 -6.51 15.55
N ILE A 102 -3.42 -7.74 15.24
CA ILE A 102 -2.07 -8.04 14.79
C ILE A 102 -1.75 -7.30 13.48
N MET A 103 -2.67 -7.31 12.51
CA MET A 103 -2.52 -6.59 11.25
C MET A 103 -2.37 -5.09 11.47
N THR A 104 -3.22 -4.52 12.34
CA THR A 104 -3.15 -3.09 12.70
C THR A 104 -1.82 -2.74 13.37
N ALA A 105 -1.34 -3.58 14.28
CA ALA A 105 -0.03 -3.40 14.92
C ALA A 105 1.12 -3.45 13.90
N VAL A 106 1.09 -4.41 12.96
CA VAL A 106 2.08 -4.49 11.87
C VAL A 106 2.07 -3.22 11.03
N PHE A 107 0.89 -2.71 10.64
CA PHE A 107 0.79 -1.46 9.88
C PHE A 107 1.32 -0.26 10.65
N SER A 108 1.09 -0.19 11.94
CA SER A 108 1.62 0.88 12.81
C SER A 108 3.16 0.85 12.86
N VAL A 109 3.73 -0.33 13.05
CA VAL A 109 5.20 -0.51 13.05
C VAL A 109 5.78 -0.15 11.68
N CYS A 110 5.21 -0.67 10.59
CA CYS A 110 5.65 -0.35 9.23
C CYS A 110 5.54 1.15 8.94
N GLY A 111 4.45 1.80 9.37
CA GLY A 111 4.27 3.24 9.24
C GLY A 111 5.34 4.03 9.99
N GLY A 112 5.67 3.64 11.22
CA GLY A 112 6.74 4.25 12.00
C GLY A 112 8.12 4.11 11.34
N VAL A 113 8.44 2.94 10.79
CA VAL A 113 9.68 2.71 10.04
C VAL A 113 9.74 3.59 8.78
N VAL A 114 8.65 3.66 8.02
CA VAL A 114 8.56 4.53 6.83
C VAL A 114 8.81 5.99 7.21
N GLN A 115 8.15 6.50 8.26
CA GLN A 115 8.33 7.87 8.72
C GLN A 115 9.78 8.14 9.19
N SER A 116 10.40 7.18 9.87
CA SER A 116 11.79 7.30 10.31
C SER A 116 12.76 7.37 9.13
N ILE A 117 12.60 6.50 8.13
CA ILE A 117 13.41 6.51 6.91
C ILE A 117 13.22 7.84 6.16
N MET A 118 11.97 8.28 6.02
CA MET A 118 11.61 9.51 5.34
C MET A 118 12.21 10.75 6.02
N GLY A 119 12.20 10.77 7.34
CA GLY A 119 12.85 11.85 8.13
C GLY A 119 14.36 11.88 7.94
N SER A 120 15.02 10.71 7.80
CA SER A 120 16.47 10.63 7.64
C SER A 120 16.97 10.99 6.23
N ILE A 121 16.16 10.83 5.20
CA ILE A 121 16.52 11.15 3.80
C ILE A 121 16.32 12.66 3.48
N GLY A 122 15.82 13.46 4.42
CA GLY A 122 15.59 14.90 4.20
C GLY A 122 14.26 15.22 3.54
N GLY A 123 13.35 14.26 3.47
CA GLY A 123 12.01 14.46 2.97
C GLY A 123 11.92 14.70 1.46
N MET A 124 10.84 15.35 1.07
CA MET A 124 10.46 15.65 -0.31
C MET A 124 11.42 16.62 -1.01
N SER A 125 12.08 17.52 -0.24
CA SER A 125 12.95 18.56 -0.79
C SER A 125 14.16 18.00 -1.55
N ALA A 126 14.59 16.78 -1.20
CA ALA A 126 15.72 16.13 -1.87
C ALA A 126 15.34 15.46 -3.21
N ALA A 127 14.06 15.26 -3.47
CA ALA A 127 13.56 14.58 -4.67
C ALA A 127 12.92 15.54 -5.70
N SER A 128 12.75 16.83 -5.36
CA SER A 128 12.19 17.81 -6.29
C SER A 128 13.18 18.12 -7.43
N VAL A 129 12.68 18.09 -8.64
CA VAL A 129 13.44 18.41 -9.85
C VAL A 129 13.09 19.81 -10.30
N THR A 130 14.11 20.65 -10.46
CA THR A 130 13.97 21.99 -11.04
C THR A 130 14.78 22.09 -12.32
N LEU A 131 14.29 22.88 -13.28
CA LEU A 131 15.03 23.14 -14.51
C LEU A 131 16.20 24.08 -14.19
N PRO A 132 17.46 23.68 -14.42
CA PRO A 132 18.62 24.57 -14.26
C PRO A 132 18.53 25.77 -15.17
N GLN A 133 18.91 26.96 -14.67
CA GLN A 133 18.90 28.20 -15.48
C GLN A 133 19.80 28.11 -16.72
N GLU A 134 20.94 27.43 -16.60
CA GLU A 134 21.86 27.19 -17.71
C GLU A 134 21.19 26.49 -18.92
N ILE A 135 20.27 25.56 -18.65
CA ILE A 135 19.50 24.84 -19.68
C ILE A 135 18.44 25.78 -20.25
N THR A 136 17.82 26.64 -19.45
CA THR A 136 16.84 27.62 -19.89
C THR A 136 17.49 28.62 -20.83
N ASP A 137 18.63 29.17 -20.43
CA ASP A 137 19.39 30.16 -21.23
C ASP A 137 19.88 29.52 -22.55
N ALA A 138 20.39 28.29 -22.51
CA ALA A 138 20.81 27.54 -23.67
C ALA A 138 19.66 27.30 -24.68
N ILE A 139 18.44 27.05 -24.18
CA ILE A 139 17.25 26.85 -25.01
C ILE A 139 16.80 28.20 -25.64
N GLU A 140 16.93 29.32 -24.92
CA GLU A 140 16.56 30.63 -25.40
C GLU A 140 17.48 31.16 -26.50
N GLU A 141 18.77 30.80 -26.49
CA GLU A 141 19.77 31.16 -27.48
C GLU A 141 19.66 30.35 -28.77
N VAL A 142 18.90 29.27 -28.82
CA VAL A 142 18.76 28.38 -29.99
C VAL A 142 17.99 29.07 -31.12
N GLY A 143 18.54 29.04 -32.34
CA GLY A 143 17.90 29.58 -33.53
C GLY A 143 16.65 28.81 -33.96
N PHE A 144 15.78 29.48 -34.74
CA PHE A 144 14.46 28.93 -35.13
C PHE A 144 14.52 27.53 -35.77
N PHE A 145 15.46 27.25 -36.64
CA PHE A 145 15.57 25.94 -37.31
C PHE A 145 16.04 24.83 -36.37
N GLN A 146 16.81 25.15 -35.34
CA GLN A 146 17.30 24.20 -34.35
C GLN A 146 16.27 23.99 -33.21
N SER A 147 15.33 24.89 -33.04
CA SER A 147 14.27 24.76 -32.02
C SER A 147 13.21 23.73 -32.39
N VAL A 148 13.00 23.40 -33.66
CA VAL A 148 12.03 22.40 -34.11
C VAL A 148 12.36 20.99 -33.61
N PRO A 149 13.56 20.44 -33.86
CA PRO A 149 13.91 19.14 -33.30
C PRO A 149 13.98 19.15 -31.76
N LEU A 150 14.43 20.23 -31.15
CA LEU A 150 14.46 20.38 -29.70
C LEU A 150 13.04 20.33 -29.10
N TRP A 151 12.07 21.01 -29.72
CA TRP A 151 10.67 20.95 -29.36
C TRP A 151 10.11 19.54 -29.41
N MET A 152 10.45 18.78 -30.48
CA MET A 152 9.97 17.40 -30.62
C MET A 152 10.53 16.51 -29.52
N VAL A 153 11.81 16.66 -29.17
CA VAL A 153 12.45 15.89 -28.08
C VAL A 153 11.85 16.25 -26.71
N THR A 154 11.66 17.55 -26.45
CA THR A 154 11.05 17.99 -25.17
C THR A 154 9.59 17.59 -25.05
N PHE A 155 8.83 17.59 -26.14
CA PHE A 155 7.45 17.09 -26.16
C PHE A 155 7.37 15.60 -25.84
N LEU A 156 8.21 14.77 -26.48
CA LEU A 156 8.30 13.36 -26.18
C LEU A 156 8.73 13.14 -24.72
N GLY A 157 9.72 13.88 -24.24
CA GLY A 157 10.19 13.82 -22.85
C GLY A 157 9.07 14.15 -21.84
N SER A 158 8.28 15.20 -22.11
CA SER A 158 7.16 15.57 -21.25
C SER A 158 6.07 14.49 -21.20
N LEU A 159 5.79 13.87 -22.34
CA LEU A 159 4.84 12.76 -22.42
C LEU A 159 5.34 11.54 -21.62
N PHE A 160 6.64 11.23 -21.71
CA PHE A 160 7.24 10.17 -20.90
C PHE A 160 7.16 10.45 -19.40
N ILE A 161 7.47 11.67 -18.97
CA ILE A 161 7.37 12.08 -17.57
C ILE A 161 5.94 11.93 -17.05
N THR A 162 4.95 12.35 -17.84
CA THR A 162 3.54 12.22 -17.48
C THR A 162 3.10 10.75 -17.33
N VAL A 163 3.51 9.89 -18.28
CA VAL A 163 3.20 8.45 -18.22
C VAL A 163 3.89 7.79 -17.02
N LEU A 164 5.16 8.11 -16.77
CA LEU A 164 5.89 7.57 -15.61
C LEU A 164 5.26 8.02 -14.29
N SER A 165 4.84 9.27 -14.17
CA SER A 165 4.14 9.80 -13.01
C SER A 165 2.83 9.04 -12.75
N PHE A 166 2.07 8.74 -13.82
CA PHE A 166 0.85 7.96 -13.71
C PHE A 166 1.11 6.53 -13.28
N ILE A 167 2.12 5.87 -13.84
CA ILE A 167 2.52 4.49 -13.45
C ILE A 167 2.94 4.45 -11.97
N LEU A 168 3.71 5.43 -11.53
CA LEU A 168 4.16 5.53 -10.14
C LEU A 168 2.96 5.64 -9.18
N ILE A 169 2.03 6.55 -9.45
CA ILE A 169 0.88 6.76 -8.58
C ILE A 169 -0.03 5.52 -8.56
N MET A 170 -0.25 4.87 -9.72
CA MET A 170 -1.00 3.62 -9.80
C MET A 170 -0.35 2.47 -9.04
N THR A 171 0.98 2.42 -9.00
CA THR A 171 1.72 1.43 -8.22
C THR A 171 1.47 1.60 -6.72
N VAL A 172 1.45 2.85 -6.23
CA VAL A 172 1.18 3.14 -4.81
C VAL A 172 -0.27 2.84 -4.44
N TYR A 173 -1.25 3.19 -5.29
CA TYR A 173 -2.64 2.81 -5.08
C TYR A 173 -2.83 1.30 -5.09
N GLY A 174 -2.15 0.58 -5.99
CA GLY A 174 -2.16 -0.89 -6.04
C GLY A 174 -1.67 -1.53 -4.74
N ARG A 175 -0.71 -0.90 -4.05
CA ARG A 175 -0.27 -1.33 -2.71
C ARG A 175 -1.40 -1.25 -1.69
N PHE A 176 -2.12 -0.12 -1.61
CA PHE A 176 -3.26 0.03 -0.71
C PHE A 176 -4.35 -1.00 -0.98
N PHE A 177 -4.67 -1.23 -2.25
CA PHE A 177 -5.66 -2.23 -2.64
C PHE A 177 -5.29 -3.64 -2.15
N ARG A 178 -4.04 -4.05 -2.33
CA ARG A 178 -3.55 -5.34 -1.81
C ARG A 178 -3.60 -5.41 -0.29
N LEU A 179 -3.19 -4.35 0.40
CA LEU A 179 -3.24 -4.30 1.86
C LEU A 179 -4.67 -4.45 2.37
N TYR A 180 -5.64 -3.77 1.77
CA TYR A 180 -7.04 -3.88 2.14
C TYR A 180 -7.62 -5.27 1.87
N MET A 181 -7.28 -5.90 0.74
CA MET A 181 -7.70 -7.27 0.46
C MET A 181 -7.18 -8.25 1.52
N PHE A 182 -5.89 -8.16 1.85
CA PHE A 182 -5.31 -9.05 2.87
C PHE A 182 -5.90 -8.79 4.26
N THR A 183 -6.13 -7.53 4.61
CA THR A 183 -6.73 -7.16 5.90
C THR A 183 -8.19 -7.64 6.02
N ALA A 184 -8.95 -7.58 4.93
CA ALA A 184 -10.33 -8.09 4.93
C ALA A 184 -10.39 -9.60 5.18
N LEU A 185 -9.37 -10.35 4.72
CA LEU A 185 -9.29 -11.81 4.83
C LEU A 185 -8.62 -12.30 6.12
N ALA A 186 -7.94 -11.42 6.85
CA ALA A 186 -7.27 -11.75 8.10
C ALA A 186 -8.26 -11.94 9.25
#